data_1df61af40ef3d2dea257d2028b310a57
#
_entry.id   1df61af40ef3d2dea257d2028b310a57
#
_cell.length_a   1.000
_cell.length_b   1.000
_cell.length_c   1.000
_cell.angle_alpha   90.00
_cell.angle_beta   90.00
_cell.angle_gamma   90.00
#
_symmetry.space_group_name_H-M   'P 1'
#
loop_
_entity.id
_entity.type
_entity.pdbx_description
1 polymer ?
#
loop_
_entity_poly.entity_id
_entity_poly.type
_entity_poly.pdbx_seq_one_letter_code
_entity_poly.pdbx_strand_id
1 'polypeptide(L)'
;MVEEIRAAGGEVFGITSEPHSLASEAEDTWDISIPVIGDPHHEIREDLNARGWLEIFYNEDYGHLRERSWASHPKGYFQPAIIAIDENARVLYRWRSVPKLSNIAGAGARPESRYTWDRIRAAMSSTGDADLDVDPILTEKDPPWLLSLLIHLANGWFIRPRALSLARDGRSGGFARVPVAIRRACFFFAAWIVALMLLPAQWVAVAALVWVIAVTPGVIEIHRQFQNEPDP
;
A
#
# COMPACT_ATOMS: atom_id res chain seq x y z
N MET A 1 -17.11 3.39 -14.11
CA MET A 1 -16.09 2.52 -14.71
C MET A 1 -16.40 1.04 -14.56
N VAL A 2 -16.60 0.49 -13.36
CA VAL A 2 -16.98 -0.94 -13.21
C VAL A 2 -18.16 -1.30 -14.10
N GLU A 3 -19.20 -0.46 -14.12
CA GLU A 3 -20.37 -0.64 -14.99
C GLU A 3 -20.02 -0.56 -16.50
N GLU A 4 -19.05 0.24 -16.89
CA GLU A 4 -18.59 0.30 -18.29
C GLU A 4 -17.85 -1.00 -18.68
N ILE A 5 -17.06 -1.57 -17.76
CA ILE A 5 -16.38 -2.84 -17.95
C ILE A 5 -17.41 -3.97 -18.07
N ARG A 6 -18.39 -4.01 -17.18
CA ARG A 6 -19.51 -4.97 -17.22
C ARG A 6 -20.32 -4.87 -18.49
N ALA A 7 -20.62 -3.64 -18.93
CA ALA A 7 -21.31 -3.40 -20.19
C ALA A 7 -20.52 -3.88 -21.43
N ALA A 8 -19.20 -3.94 -21.30
CA ALA A 8 -18.31 -4.51 -22.34
C ALA A 8 -18.12 -6.03 -22.22
N GLY A 9 -18.84 -6.69 -21.29
CA GLY A 9 -18.76 -8.14 -21.07
C GLY A 9 -17.66 -8.58 -20.12
N GLY A 10 -16.98 -7.64 -19.44
CA GLY A 10 -15.94 -7.92 -18.49
C GLY A 10 -16.41 -7.94 -17.04
N GLU A 11 -15.51 -8.32 -16.12
CA GLU A 11 -15.73 -8.21 -14.67
C GLU A 11 -14.44 -7.73 -13.98
N VAL A 12 -14.59 -7.14 -12.80
CA VAL A 12 -13.47 -6.63 -11.99
C VAL A 12 -13.43 -7.40 -10.68
N PHE A 13 -12.24 -7.85 -10.30
CA PHE A 13 -11.98 -8.54 -9.05
C PHE A 13 -10.92 -7.80 -8.23
N GLY A 14 -11.11 -7.71 -6.92
CA GLY A 14 -10.07 -7.35 -5.97
C GLY A 14 -9.34 -8.62 -5.52
N ILE A 15 -8.01 -8.58 -5.41
CA ILE A 15 -7.22 -9.69 -4.85
C ILE A 15 -6.39 -9.15 -3.71
N THR A 16 -6.48 -9.80 -2.55
CA THR A 16 -5.75 -9.43 -1.34
C THR A 16 -4.98 -10.62 -0.79
N SER A 17 -3.85 -10.36 -0.14
CA SER A 17 -3.08 -11.38 0.58
C SER A 17 -3.67 -11.79 1.94
N GLU A 18 -4.90 -11.37 2.23
CA GLU A 18 -5.66 -11.80 3.40
C GLU A 18 -6.45 -13.09 3.13
N PRO A 19 -6.82 -13.85 4.18
CA PRO A 19 -7.80 -14.94 4.05
C PRO A 19 -9.12 -14.46 3.44
N HIS A 20 -9.75 -15.32 2.67
CA HIS A 20 -11.00 -15.00 1.99
C HIS A 20 -12.11 -14.52 2.94
N SER A 21 -12.15 -15.05 4.17
CA SER A 21 -13.11 -14.60 5.19
C SER A 21 -12.94 -13.14 5.58
N LEU A 22 -11.71 -12.61 5.57
CA LEU A 22 -11.44 -11.19 5.83
C LEU A 22 -11.71 -10.33 4.60
N ALA A 23 -11.43 -10.86 3.42
CA ALA A 23 -11.79 -10.22 2.16
C ALA A 23 -13.32 -10.01 2.07
N SER A 24 -14.10 -11.04 2.38
CA SER A 24 -15.57 -10.95 2.40
C SER A 24 -16.10 -10.01 3.49
N GLU A 25 -15.49 -10.03 4.70
CA GLU A 25 -15.84 -9.07 5.77
C GLU A 25 -15.60 -7.61 5.32
N ALA A 26 -14.51 -7.37 4.58
CA ALA A 26 -14.21 -6.05 4.05
C ALA A 26 -15.20 -5.65 2.94
N GLU A 27 -15.56 -6.58 2.07
CA GLU A 27 -16.56 -6.41 1.01
C GLU A 27 -17.91 -5.96 1.59
N ASP A 28 -18.40 -6.67 2.59
CA ASP A 28 -19.65 -6.34 3.28
C ASP A 28 -19.58 -5.03 4.07
N THR A 29 -18.46 -4.79 4.79
CA THR A 29 -18.30 -3.64 5.68
C THR A 29 -18.16 -2.32 4.92
N TRP A 30 -17.54 -2.37 3.75
CA TRP A 30 -17.22 -1.18 2.94
C TRP A 30 -18.13 -1.01 1.74
N ASP A 31 -19.14 -1.86 1.58
CA ASP A 31 -20.08 -1.87 0.44
C ASP A 31 -19.33 -1.87 -0.91
N ILE A 32 -18.36 -2.79 -1.02
CA ILE A 32 -17.52 -2.91 -2.21
C ILE A 32 -18.35 -3.59 -3.31
N SER A 33 -18.48 -2.91 -4.45
CA SER A 33 -19.31 -3.39 -5.58
C SER A 33 -18.64 -4.43 -6.49
N ILE A 34 -17.42 -4.87 -6.15
CA ILE A 34 -16.66 -5.90 -6.89
C ILE A 34 -16.33 -7.07 -5.97
N PRO A 35 -16.30 -8.32 -6.48
CA PRO A 35 -15.86 -9.46 -5.69
C PRO A 35 -14.42 -9.32 -5.23
N VAL A 36 -14.15 -9.67 -3.96
CA VAL A 36 -12.80 -9.65 -3.39
C VAL A 36 -12.33 -11.06 -3.03
N ILE A 37 -11.21 -11.46 -3.58
CA ILE A 37 -10.63 -12.80 -3.42
C ILE A 37 -9.45 -12.73 -2.47
N GLY A 38 -9.46 -13.56 -1.44
CA GLY A 38 -8.33 -13.75 -0.54
C GLY A 38 -7.32 -14.75 -1.11
N ASP A 39 -6.06 -14.36 -1.14
CA ASP A 39 -4.92 -15.19 -1.58
C ASP A 39 -3.82 -15.22 -0.49
N PRO A 40 -4.10 -15.73 0.73
CA PRO A 40 -3.17 -15.71 1.86
C PRO A 40 -1.92 -16.57 1.63
N HIS A 41 -1.98 -17.51 0.71
CA HIS A 41 -0.89 -18.41 0.38
C HIS A 41 -0.14 -18.03 -0.90
N HIS A 42 -0.51 -16.90 -1.53
CA HIS A 42 0.07 -16.38 -2.75
C HIS A 42 -0.06 -17.31 -3.98
N GLU A 43 -1.10 -18.16 -4.02
CA GLU A 43 -1.31 -19.13 -5.10
C GLU A 43 -1.62 -18.42 -6.43
N ILE A 44 -2.50 -17.42 -6.40
CA ILE A 44 -2.83 -16.59 -7.58
C ILE A 44 -1.60 -15.82 -8.03
N ARG A 45 -0.88 -15.19 -7.08
CA ARG A 45 0.36 -14.48 -7.36
C ARG A 45 1.40 -15.39 -8.05
N GLU A 46 1.60 -16.57 -7.51
CA GLU A 46 2.57 -17.55 -8.05
C GLU A 46 2.16 -18.03 -9.45
N ASP A 47 0.87 -18.27 -9.71
CA ASP A 47 0.35 -18.64 -11.02
C ASP A 47 0.54 -17.52 -12.06
N LEU A 48 0.24 -16.28 -11.70
CA LEU A 48 0.47 -15.11 -12.57
C LEU A 48 1.94 -14.98 -12.96
N ASN A 49 2.84 -15.17 -12.00
CA ASN A 49 4.28 -15.14 -12.26
C ASN A 49 4.75 -16.32 -13.12
N ALA A 50 4.28 -17.53 -12.84
CA ALA A 50 4.62 -18.74 -13.60
C ALA A 50 4.18 -18.66 -15.07
N ARG A 51 3.06 -17.97 -15.36
CA ARG A 51 2.59 -17.68 -16.72
C ARG A 51 3.37 -16.56 -17.41
N GLY A 52 4.24 -15.84 -16.69
CA GLY A 52 4.92 -14.65 -17.21
C GLY A 52 3.96 -13.46 -17.43
N TRP A 53 2.77 -13.49 -16.84
CA TRP A 53 1.78 -12.44 -17.01
C TRP A 53 2.09 -11.23 -16.16
N LEU A 54 2.34 -11.43 -14.85
CA LEU A 54 2.66 -10.34 -13.93
C LEU A 54 3.38 -10.88 -12.69
N GLU A 55 4.52 -10.32 -12.39
CA GLU A 55 5.20 -10.51 -11.12
C GLU A 55 4.71 -9.45 -10.13
N ILE A 56 4.02 -9.87 -9.07
CA ILE A 56 3.52 -8.96 -8.02
C ILE A 56 4.51 -8.97 -6.86
N PHE A 57 5.01 -7.79 -6.50
CA PHE A 57 5.84 -7.62 -5.31
C PHE A 57 5.03 -7.78 -4.03
N TYR A 58 5.68 -8.26 -2.99
CA TYR A 58 5.09 -8.41 -1.66
C TYR A 58 6.14 -8.23 -0.58
N ASN A 59 5.71 -7.88 0.61
CA ASN A 59 6.58 -7.75 1.75
C ASN A 59 6.51 -9.02 2.60
N GLU A 60 7.62 -9.75 2.68
CA GLU A 60 7.69 -11.06 3.34
C GLU A 60 7.69 -10.98 4.86
N ASP A 61 8.36 -9.99 5.42
CA ASP A 61 8.58 -9.94 6.86
C ASP A 61 7.66 -8.93 7.55
N TYR A 62 6.72 -9.49 8.28
CA TYR A 62 5.70 -8.78 9.04
C TYR A 62 5.81 -9.02 10.52
N GLY A 63 7.02 -9.10 11.06
CA GLY A 63 7.24 -9.37 12.47
C GLY A 63 6.31 -8.59 13.38
N HIS A 64 6.18 -7.29 13.15
CA HIS A 64 5.31 -6.43 13.96
C HIS A 64 3.80 -6.56 13.67
N LEU A 65 3.40 -7.14 12.54
CA LEU A 65 2.00 -7.41 12.20
C LEU A 65 1.56 -8.83 12.53
N ARG A 66 2.48 -9.81 12.54
CA ARG A 66 2.19 -11.21 12.88
C ARG A 66 1.60 -11.38 14.27
N GLU A 67 2.03 -10.57 15.21
CA GLU A 67 1.55 -10.61 16.59
C GLU A 67 0.13 -10.05 16.78
N ARG A 68 -0.50 -9.58 15.70
CA ARG A 68 -1.82 -8.97 15.78
C ARG A 68 -2.88 -9.95 15.29
N SER A 69 -3.87 -10.20 16.13
CA SER A 69 -4.99 -11.09 15.81
C SER A 69 -5.83 -10.70 14.59
N TRP A 70 -5.66 -9.47 14.08
CA TRP A 70 -6.38 -8.96 12.92
C TRP A 70 -5.50 -8.85 11.65
N ALA A 71 -4.20 -9.06 11.76
CA ALA A 71 -3.29 -9.03 10.62
C ALA A 71 -3.05 -10.46 10.17
N SER A 72 -3.64 -10.86 9.07
CA SER A 72 -3.53 -12.21 8.58
C SER A 72 -3.01 -12.24 7.16
N HIS A 73 -1.77 -11.84 7.02
CA HIS A 73 -1.01 -12.00 5.79
C HIS A 73 0.10 -13.03 6.04
N PRO A 74 -0.20 -14.33 6.02
CA PRO A 74 0.73 -15.38 6.48
C PRO A 74 2.03 -15.45 5.68
N LYS A 75 2.01 -15.03 4.42
CA LYS A 75 3.19 -14.92 3.56
C LYS A 75 3.61 -13.48 3.24
N GLY A 76 3.07 -12.48 3.95
CA GLY A 76 3.28 -11.07 3.66
C GLY A 76 2.13 -10.45 2.86
N TYR A 77 2.20 -9.16 2.54
CA TYR A 77 1.14 -8.46 1.83
C TYR A 77 1.57 -8.01 0.44
N PHE A 78 0.63 -8.03 -0.48
CA PHE A 78 0.87 -7.61 -1.84
C PHE A 78 1.12 -6.12 -1.96
N GLN A 79 2.08 -5.80 -2.80
CA GLN A 79 2.17 -4.46 -3.37
C GLN A 79 1.10 -4.32 -4.46
N PRO A 80 0.65 -3.07 -4.70
CA PRO A 80 -0.37 -2.84 -5.69
C PRO A 80 0.02 -3.29 -7.09
N ALA A 81 -0.92 -3.94 -7.75
CA ALA A 81 -0.77 -4.38 -9.13
C ALA A 81 -2.12 -4.36 -9.84
N ILE A 82 -2.10 -4.28 -11.15
CA ILE A 82 -3.28 -4.36 -12.02
C ILE A 82 -2.93 -5.28 -13.18
N ILE A 83 -3.81 -6.23 -13.45
CA ILE A 83 -3.75 -7.04 -14.65
C ILE A 83 -5.15 -7.11 -15.27
N ALA A 84 -5.24 -7.03 -16.59
CA ALA A 84 -6.44 -7.30 -17.33
C ALA A 84 -6.14 -8.36 -18.38
N ILE A 85 -7.00 -9.37 -18.48
CA ILE A 85 -6.90 -10.47 -19.42
C ILE A 85 -8.22 -10.64 -20.16
N ASP A 86 -8.17 -11.13 -21.39
CA ASP A 86 -9.37 -11.49 -22.15
C ASP A 86 -9.75 -12.97 -21.96
N GLU A 87 -10.85 -13.39 -22.55
CA GLU A 87 -11.36 -14.76 -22.50
C GLU A 87 -10.40 -15.82 -23.09
N ASN A 88 -9.45 -15.40 -23.92
CA ASN A 88 -8.42 -16.26 -24.50
C ASN A 88 -7.13 -16.27 -23.65
N ALA A 89 -7.18 -15.72 -22.44
CA ALA A 89 -6.05 -15.60 -21.53
C ALA A 89 -4.91 -14.71 -22.06
N ARG A 90 -5.22 -13.80 -23.00
CA ARG A 90 -4.30 -12.79 -23.48
C ARG A 90 -4.26 -11.59 -22.53
N VAL A 91 -3.08 -11.09 -22.22
CA VAL A 91 -2.90 -9.93 -21.35
C VAL A 91 -3.22 -8.63 -22.12
N LEU A 92 -4.24 -7.91 -21.67
CA LEU A 92 -4.67 -6.63 -22.24
C LEU A 92 -4.02 -5.41 -21.57
N TYR A 93 -3.68 -5.54 -20.31
CA TYR A 93 -2.99 -4.50 -19.54
C TYR A 93 -2.30 -5.14 -18.33
N ARG A 94 -1.11 -4.66 -17.98
CA ARG A 94 -0.42 -5.04 -16.77
C ARG A 94 0.42 -3.89 -16.22
N TRP A 95 0.31 -3.69 -14.94
CA TRP A 95 1.07 -2.72 -14.16
C TRP A 95 1.34 -3.28 -12.78
N ARG A 96 2.49 -2.95 -12.22
CA ARG A 96 2.84 -3.26 -10.82
C ARG A 96 3.54 -2.08 -10.17
N SER A 97 3.29 -1.89 -8.90
CA SER A 97 4.09 -1.00 -8.08
C SER A 97 5.44 -1.64 -7.78
N VAL A 98 6.50 -0.90 -8.05
CA VAL A 98 7.86 -1.28 -7.63
C VAL A 98 8.19 -0.47 -6.40
N PRO A 99 8.44 -1.08 -5.23
CA PRO A 99 8.79 -0.36 -4.01
C PRO A 99 10.06 0.47 -4.19
N LYS A 100 9.97 1.79 -3.99
CA LYS A 100 11.10 2.73 -4.11
C LYS A 100 11.05 3.76 -2.98
N LEU A 101 12.19 4.35 -2.65
CA LEU A 101 12.25 5.48 -1.70
C LEU A 101 11.41 6.68 -2.15
N SER A 102 11.22 6.84 -3.45
CA SER A 102 10.47 7.94 -4.04
C SER A 102 8.96 7.77 -4.06
N ASN A 103 8.44 6.57 -3.78
CA ASN A 103 7.01 6.26 -3.89
C ASN A 103 6.42 5.63 -2.63
N ILE A 104 7.01 5.86 -1.48
CA ILE A 104 6.61 5.25 -0.19
C ILE A 104 6.34 3.75 -0.35
N ALA A 105 7.20 3.06 -1.05
CA ALA A 105 7.02 1.64 -1.32
C ALA A 105 5.77 1.32 -2.16
N GLY A 106 5.36 2.20 -3.02
CA GLY A 106 4.19 2.01 -3.86
C GLY A 106 2.86 2.01 -3.12
N ALA A 107 2.84 2.51 -1.87
CA ALA A 107 1.63 2.42 -1.05
C ALA A 107 0.51 3.37 -1.50
N GLY A 108 0.80 4.44 -2.20
CA GLY A 108 -0.13 5.54 -2.52
C GLY A 108 -0.66 5.50 -3.94
N ALA A 109 0.17 5.85 -4.90
CA ALA A 109 -0.27 6.10 -6.27
C ALA A 109 -0.66 4.84 -7.03
N ARG A 110 -1.69 4.96 -7.81
CA ARG A 110 -2.21 3.93 -8.72
C ARG A 110 -2.40 4.53 -10.10
N PRO A 111 -2.35 3.74 -11.17
CA PRO A 111 -2.81 4.20 -12.47
C PRO A 111 -4.25 4.73 -12.38
N GLU A 112 -4.48 5.86 -13.04
CA GLU A 112 -5.84 6.39 -13.15
C GLU A 112 -6.75 5.36 -13.78
N SER A 113 -7.92 5.17 -13.19
CA SER A 113 -8.86 4.17 -13.65
C SER A 113 -9.29 4.42 -15.11
N ARG A 114 -9.46 5.69 -15.50
CA ARG A 114 -9.83 6.03 -16.89
C ARG A 114 -8.71 5.72 -17.87
N TYR A 115 -7.49 6.11 -17.52
CA TYR A 115 -6.30 5.77 -18.29
C TYR A 115 -6.17 4.24 -18.48
N THR A 116 -6.27 3.48 -17.38
CA THR A 116 -6.21 2.00 -17.42
C THR A 116 -7.25 1.42 -18.37
N TRP A 117 -8.50 1.88 -18.26
CA TRP A 117 -9.60 1.40 -19.11
C TRP A 117 -9.39 1.75 -20.59
N ASP A 118 -8.89 2.94 -20.89
CA ASP A 118 -8.60 3.34 -22.27
C ASP A 118 -7.46 2.48 -22.87
N ARG A 119 -6.44 2.13 -22.06
CA ARG A 119 -5.38 1.19 -22.46
C ARG A 119 -5.92 -0.21 -22.73
N ILE A 120 -6.77 -0.73 -21.86
CA ILE A 120 -7.42 -2.05 -22.03
C ILE A 120 -8.22 -2.07 -23.34
N ARG A 121 -9.07 -1.06 -23.58
CA ARG A 121 -9.89 -0.96 -24.80
C ARG A 121 -9.03 -0.89 -26.06
N ALA A 122 -7.95 -0.16 -26.03
CA ALA A 122 -7.01 -0.12 -27.15
C ALA A 122 -6.37 -1.50 -27.42
N ALA A 123 -6.00 -2.21 -26.35
CA ALA A 123 -5.43 -3.56 -26.44
C ALA A 123 -6.43 -4.60 -26.97
N MET A 124 -7.74 -4.44 -26.71
CA MET A 124 -8.76 -5.33 -27.26
C MET A 124 -8.75 -5.38 -28.81
N SER A 125 -8.34 -4.29 -29.44
CA SER A 125 -8.25 -4.19 -30.89
C SER A 125 -6.90 -4.59 -31.46
N SER A 126 -5.93 -4.96 -30.63
CA SER A 126 -4.58 -5.36 -31.02
C SER A 126 -4.41 -6.89 -30.96
N THR A 127 -3.28 -7.39 -31.48
CA THR A 127 -2.87 -8.78 -31.36
C THR A 127 -1.66 -8.91 -30.46
N GLY A 128 -1.60 -9.96 -29.66
CA GLY A 128 -0.51 -10.23 -28.70
C GLY A 128 -0.76 -9.62 -27.31
N ASP A 129 0.09 -10.01 -26.38
CA ASP A 129 0.05 -9.54 -25.00
C ASP A 129 0.54 -8.11 -24.88
N ALA A 130 -0.06 -7.35 -23.98
CA ALA A 130 0.39 -6.01 -23.65
C ALA A 130 1.70 -6.05 -22.86
N ASP A 131 2.60 -5.09 -23.14
CA ASP A 131 3.81 -4.87 -22.34
C ASP A 131 3.47 -4.36 -20.96
N LEU A 132 4.43 -4.51 -20.01
CA LEU A 132 4.33 -3.92 -18.69
C LEU A 132 4.30 -2.39 -18.81
N ASP A 133 3.28 -1.78 -18.24
CA ASP A 133 3.17 -0.32 -18.18
C ASP A 133 4.09 0.21 -17.07
N VAL A 134 5.22 0.77 -17.47
CA VAL A 134 6.26 1.26 -16.55
C VAL A 134 6.12 2.75 -16.21
N ASP A 135 5.28 3.49 -16.94
CA ASP A 135 5.09 4.94 -16.76
C ASP A 135 3.61 5.34 -16.96
N PRO A 136 2.71 4.81 -16.12
CA PRO A 136 1.29 5.12 -16.21
C PRO A 136 0.97 6.55 -15.74
N ILE A 137 -0.18 7.06 -16.16
CA ILE A 137 -0.77 8.24 -15.54
C ILE A 137 -1.29 7.83 -14.17
N LEU A 138 -0.70 8.39 -13.09
CA LEU A 138 -1.04 8.07 -11.72
C LEU A 138 -2.11 9.00 -11.15
N THR A 139 -2.93 8.49 -10.25
CA THR A 139 -3.98 9.26 -9.55
C THR A 139 -3.43 10.37 -8.68
N GLU A 140 -2.29 10.14 -8.05
CA GLU A 140 -1.66 11.05 -7.11
C GLU A 140 -0.13 10.94 -7.22
N LYS A 141 0.57 11.95 -6.73
CA LYS A 141 2.02 11.86 -6.50
C LYS A 141 2.26 11.33 -5.10
N ASP A 142 3.05 10.29 -5.01
CA ASP A 142 3.49 9.79 -3.71
C ASP A 142 4.35 10.85 -3.00
N PRO A 143 4.09 11.11 -1.71
CA PRO A 143 4.98 11.96 -0.93
C PRO A 143 6.37 11.31 -0.82
N PRO A 144 7.44 12.11 -0.76
CA PRO A 144 8.78 11.59 -0.57
C PRO A 144 8.88 10.73 0.70
N TRP A 145 9.68 9.65 0.63
CA TRP A 145 9.90 8.74 1.75
C TRP A 145 10.22 9.46 3.06
N LEU A 146 11.09 10.46 3.03
CA LEU A 146 11.46 11.23 4.22
C LEU A 146 10.25 11.93 4.87
N LEU A 147 9.38 12.54 4.06
CA LEU A 147 8.18 13.21 4.58
C LEU A 147 7.23 12.20 5.21
N SER A 148 7.04 11.07 4.55
CA SER A 148 6.22 9.98 5.07
C SER A 148 6.76 9.43 6.38
N LEU A 149 8.06 9.18 6.43
CA LEU A 149 8.76 8.72 7.63
C LEU A 149 8.57 9.71 8.78
N LEU A 150 8.77 11.01 8.55
CA LEU A 150 8.59 12.05 9.58
C LEU A 150 7.15 12.10 10.09
N ILE A 151 6.17 11.99 9.20
CA ILE A 151 4.75 11.95 9.60
C ILE A 151 4.46 10.71 10.46
N HIS A 152 4.96 9.55 10.08
CA HIS A 152 4.79 8.31 10.84
C HIS A 152 5.46 8.38 12.21
N LEU A 153 6.69 8.87 12.27
CA LEU A 153 7.42 9.07 13.53
C LEU A 153 6.70 10.05 14.46
N ALA A 154 6.25 11.17 13.92
CA ALA A 154 5.50 12.18 14.68
C ALA A 154 4.16 11.64 15.22
N ASN A 155 3.54 10.69 14.54
CA ASN A 155 2.33 10.02 15.01
C ASN A 155 2.57 8.87 15.99
N GLY A 156 3.83 8.58 16.31
CA GLY A 156 4.20 7.48 17.20
C GLY A 156 3.91 6.10 16.57
N TRP A 157 3.89 6.00 15.26
CA TRP A 157 3.56 4.75 14.56
C TRP A 157 4.50 3.61 14.96
N PHE A 158 5.79 3.90 15.16
CA PHE A 158 6.78 2.91 15.61
C PHE A 158 6.62 2.52 17.07
N ILE A 159 6.14 3.44 17.92
CA ILE A 159 5.85 3.20 19.33
C ILE A 159 4.42 2.67 19.50
N ARG A 160 3.49 3.18 18.67
CA ARG A 160 2.07 2.79 18.64
C ARG A 160 1.66 2.42 17.22
N PRO A 161 1.99 1.26 16.73
CA PRO A 161 1.77 0.86 15.34
C PRO A 161 0.30 0.99 14.85
N ARG A 162 -0.66 1.11 15.76
CA ARG A 162 -2.09 1.30 15.44
C ARG A 162 -2.51 2.75 15.18
N ALA A 163 -1.59 3.71 15.27
CA ALA A 163 -1.96 5.14 15.14
C ALA A 163 -2.56 5.49 13.77
N LEU A 164 -2.22 4.74 12.73
CA LEU A 164 -2.74 4.91 11.36
C LEU A 164 -3.53 3.69 10.86
N SER A 165 -3.65 2.62 11.63
CA SER A 165 -4.42 1.45 11.21
C SER A 165 -5.92 1.77 11.14
N LEU A 166 -6.58 1.23 10.12
CA LEU A 166 -8.03 1.21 10.03
C LEU A 166 -8.60 0.48 11.25
N ALA A 167 -9.65 1.02 11.85
CA ALA A 167 -10.38 0.23 12.83
C ALA A 167 -11.15 -0.85 12.08
N ARG A 168 -11.04 -2.07 12.56
CA ARG A 168 -11.71 -3.24 11.98
C ARG A 168 -13.25 -3.16 12.05
N ASP A 169 -13.77 -2.26 12.88
CA ASP A 169 -15.21 -2.01 13.03
C ASP A 169 -15.81 -1.13 11.91
N GLY A 170 -15.05 -0.79 10.89
CA GLY A 170 -15.49 0.04 9.76
C GLY A 170 -15.88 1.48 10.13
N ARG A 171 -15.96 1.82 11.42
CA ARG A 171 -16.46 3.13 11.91
C ARG A 171 -15.49 4.27 11.75
N SER A 172 -14.24 3.98 11.53
CA SER A 172 -13.23 5.00 11.27
C SER A 172 -12.66 4.79 9.87
N GLY A 173 -13.33 5.32 8.87
CA GLY A 173 -12.83 5.33 7.50
C GLY A 173 -11.38 5.86 7.48
N GLY A 174 -10.48 5.17 6.75
CA GLY A 174 -9.06 5.47 6.73
C GLY A 174 -8.77 6.95 6.42
N PHE A 175 -9.55 7.57 5.57
CA PHE A 175 -9.45 8.99 5.21
C PHE A 175 -9.73 9.94 6.38
N ALA A 176 -10.63 9.61 7.30
CA ALA A 176 -10.89 10.44 8.48
C ALA A 176 -9.68 10.55 9.43
N ARG A 177 -8.70 9.66 9.30
CA ARG A 177 -7.50 9.64 10.14
C ARG A 177 -6.35 10.46 9.59
N VAL A 178 -6.30 10.74 8.29
CA VAL A 178 -5.25 11.57 7.68
C VAL A 178 -5.20 12.97 8.30
N PRO A 179 -6.30 13.72 8.46
CA PRO A 179 -6.28 15.01 9.15
C PRO A 179 -5.83 14.89 10.61
N VAL A 180 -6.20 13.79 11.28
CA VAL A 180 -5.76 13.54 12.67
C VAL A 180 -4.26 13.27 12.72
N ALA A 181 -3.73 12.50 11.77
CA ALA A 181 -2.30 12.23 11.66
C ALA A 181 -1.50 13.50 11.40
N ILE A 182 -1.93 14.34 10.46
CA ILE A 182 -1.30 15.64 10.18
C ILE A 182 -1.33 16.53 11.42
N ARG A 183 -2.47 16.65 12.10
CA ARG A 183 -2.58 17.45 13.31
C ARG A 183 -1.63 16.96 14.40
N ARG A 184 -1.51 15.65 14.61
CA ARG A 184 -0.56 15.07 15.57
C ARG A 184 0.89 15.36 15.19
N ALA A 185 1.23 15.28 13.91
CA ALA A 185 2.55 15.63 13.40
C ALA A 185 2.86 17.12 13.68
N CYS A 186 1.91 18.01 13.43
CA CYS A 186 2.07 19.43 13.75
C CYS A 186 2.31 19.66 15.25
N PHE A 187 1.54 19.01 16.14
CA PHE A 187 1.77 19.10 17.58
C PHE A 187 3.12 18.53 18.01
N PHE A 188 3.56 17.43 17.41
CA PHE A 188 4.87 16.85 17.69
C PHE A 188 5.99 17.82 17.35
N PHE A 189 5.98 18.42 16.16
CA PHE A 189 7.00 19.38 15.77
C PHE A 189 6.91 20.66 16.59
N ALA A 190 5.70 21.16 16.88
CA ALA A 190 5.51 22.31 17.75
C ALA A 190 6.06 22.06 19.17
N ALA A 191 5.86 20.88 19.74
CA ALA A 191 6.42 20.52 21.04
C ALA A 191 7.95 20.55 21.06
N TRP A 192 8.62 20.07 19.99
CA TRP A 192 10.07 20.15 19.85
C TRP A 192 10.55 21.61 19.74
N ILE A 193 9.85 22.43 18.97
CA ILE A 193 10.16 23.88 18.86
C ILE A 193 10.04 24.56 20.22
N VAL A 194 8.94 24.33 20.93
CA VAL A 194 8.72 24.89 22.28
C VAL A 194 9.79 24.41 23.26
N ALA A 195 10.14 23.12 23.20
CA ALA A 195 11.20 22.58 24.04
C ALA A 195 12.55 23.28 23.78
N LEU A 196 12.90 23.51 22.50
CA LEU A 196 14.12 24.25 22.14
C LEU A 196 14.11 25.70 22.61
N MET A 197 12.94 26.32 22.71
CA MET A 197 12.81 27.71 23.21
C MET A 197 12.88 27.81 24.72
N LEU A 198 12.39 26.79 25.44
CA LEU A 198 12.19 26.88 26.90
C LEU A 198 13.23 26.08 27.71
N LEU A 199 13.88 25.09 27.11
CA LEU A 199 14.81 24.21 27.82
C LEU A 199 16.24 24.42 27.33
N PRO A 200 17.24 24.15 28.18
CA PRO A 200 18.64 24.14 27.77
C PRO A 200 18.85 23.11 26.61
N ALA A 201 19.52 23.55 25.55
CA ALA A 201 19.71 22.77 24.33
C ALA A 201 20.28 21.35 24.57
N GLN A 202 21.13 21.21 25.60
CA GLN A 202 21.70 19.93 26.00
C GLN A 202 20.65 18.89 26.39
N TRP A 203 19.60 19.29 27.13
CA TRP A 203 18.52 18.38 27.52
C TRP A 203 17.62 18.01 26.34
N VAL A 204 17.38 18.97 25.45
CA VAL A 204 16.62 18.70 24.22
C VAL A 204 17.42 17.74 23.34
N ALA A 205 18.74 17.91 23.23
CA ALA A 205 19.61 17.00 22.47
C ALA A 205 19.62 15.58 23.06
N VAL A 206 19.68 15.46 24.39
CA VAL A 206 19.60 14.14 25.06
C VAL A 206 18.23 13.49 24.79
N ALA A 207 17.15 14.24 24.93
CA ALA A 207 15.81 13.71 24.65
C ALA A 207 15.65 13.28 23.18
N ALA A 208 16.19 14.06 22.22
CA ALA A 208 16.19 13.72 20.82
C ALA A 208 17.01 12.45 20.56
N LEU A 209 18.19 12.32 21.16
CA LEU A 209 19.01 11.12 21.03
C LEU A 209 18.29 9.86 21.55
N VAL A 210 17.71 9.95 22.75
CA VAL A 210 16.92 8.84 23.32
C VAL A 210 15.75 8.48 22.41
N TRP A 211 15.05 9.46 21.86
CA TRP A 211 13.96 9.23 20.94
C TRP A 211 14.44 8.57 19.64
N VAL A 212 15.54 9.03 19.03
CA VAL A 212 16.14 8.43 17.85
C VAL A 212 16.51 6.97 18.10
N ILE A 213 17.18 6.68 19.23
CA ILE A 213 17.53 5.31 19.59
C ILE A 213 16.28 4.43 19.73
N ALA A 214 15.24 4.94 20.36
CA ALA A 214 13.99 4.21 20.59
C ALA A 214 13.23 3.89 19.29
N VAL A 215 13.28 4.78 18.28
CA VAL A 215 12.55 4.60 17.02
C VAL A 215 13.37 3.90 15.93
N THR A 216 14.69 3.86 16.06
CA THR A 216 15.60 3.27 15.06
C THR A 216 15.21 1.85 14.65
N PRO A 217 14.88 0.90 15.56
CA PRO A 217 14.49 -0.45 15.16
C PRO A 217 13.25 -0.45 14.25
N GLY A 218 12.26 0.39 14.57
CA GLY A 218 11.06 0.54 13.74
C GLY A 218 11.34 1.18 12.39
N VAL A 219 12.26 2.15 12.33
CA VAL A 219 12.69 2.78 11.07
C VAL A 219 13.40 1.75 10.17
N ILE A 220 14.31 0.95 10.73
CA ILE A 220 15.02 -0.10 10.01
C ILE A 220 14.02 -1.12 9.47
N GLU A 221 13.04 -1.54 10.27
CA GLU A 221 12.01 -2.50 9.86
C GLU A 221 11.17 -1.95 8.72
N ILE A 222 10.70 -0.71 8.82
CA ILE A 222 9.95 -0.08 7.73
C ILE A 222 10.82 0.11 6.49
N HIS A 223 12.07 0.55 6.67
CA HIS A 223 12.98 0.69 5.55
C HIS A 223 13.14 -0.64 4.80
N ARG A 224 13.30 -1.72 5.53
CA ARG A 224 13.45 -3.07 4.98
C ARG A 224 12.19 -3.54 4.24
N GLN A 225 11.00 -3.25 4.78
CA GLN A 225 9.72 -3.60 4.16
C GLN A 225 9.47 -2.86 2.85
N PHE A 226 9.94 -1.62 2.78
CA PHE A 226 9.64 -0.73 1.67
C PHE A 226 10.72 -0.68 0.58
N GLN A 227 11.79 -1.46 0.72
CA GLN A 227 12.96 -1.36 -0.15
C GLN A 227 13.31 -2.66 -0.88
N ASN A 228 12.46 -3.68 -0.81
CA ASN A 228 12.70 -4.89 -1.56
C ASN A 228 12.45 -4.64 -3.06
N GLU A 229 13.39 -3.93 -3.71
CA GLU A 229 13.54 -4.08 -5.15
C GLU A 229 14.09 -5.50 -5.38
N PRO A 230 13.44 -6.34 -6.17
CA PRO A 230 14.11 -7.52 -6.66
C PRO A 230 15.30 -7.07 -7.48
N ASP A 231 16.39 -7.79 -7.36
CA ASP A 231 17.55 -7.62 -8.22
C ASP A 231 17.08 -7.67 -9.68
N PRO A 232 17.60 -6.79 -10.56
CA PRO A 232 17.21 -6.72 -11.94
C PRO A 232 17.49 -8.00 -12.72
#